data_35002a399798f4111f8644baeab9d50b
#
_entry.id   35002a399798f4111f8644baeab9d50b
#
_cell.length_a   1.000
_cell.length_b   1.000
_cell.length_c   1.000
_cell.angle_alpha   90.00
_cell.angle_beta   90.00
_cell.angle_gamma   90.00
#
_symmetry.space_group_name_H-M   'P 1'
#
loop_
_entity.id
_entity.type
_entity.pdbx_description
1 polymer ?
#
loop_
_entity_poly.entity_id
_entity_poly.type
_entity_poly.pdbx_seq_one_letter_code
_entity_poly.pdbx_strand_id
1 'polypeptide(L)'
;VSKQTLKDQLAELPEGITKEVYIEVVMDRPGDVRDDGAWTTVTSNFTNLAQAATELNSTGNYNFKGIVIDNEDYNSEIFDCENYNAVSECDSYKDKMYQRGKDIMRGVLEAWPDVIMMQMHGPYTSDCDRPDYIAGVGVPCFDLKGSFFAGMVQAVSETPGAHPLLNGGQDYILYSPNDFQKHY
;
A
#
# COMPACT_ATOMS: atom_id res chain seq x y z
N VAL A 1 13.60 2.99 -9.55
CA VAL A 1 14.20 1.74 -10.06
C VAL A 1 13.67 1.48 -11.46
N SER A 2 14.52 1.04 -12.38
CA SER A 2 14.06 0.73 -13.76
C SER A 2 13.28 -0.57 -13.80
N LYS A 3 12.34 -0.69 -14.75
CA LYS A 3 11.61 -1.94 -15.00
C LYS A 3 12.56 -3.11 -15.25
N GLN A 4 13.65 -2.90 -16.02
CA GLN A 4 14.60 -3.97 -16.31
C GLN A 4 15.31 -4.46 -15.04
N THR A 5 15.72 -3.56 -14.15
CA THR A 5 16.35 -3.94 -12.87
C THR A 5 15.39 -4.79 -12.02
N LEU A 6 14.12 -4.39 -11.93
CA LEU A 6 13.11 -5.15 -11.18
C LEU A 6 12.83 -6.51 -11.82
N LYS A 7 12.79 -6.55 -13.15
CA LYS A 7 12.62 -7.81 -13.88
C LYS A 7 13.79 -8.79 -13.64
N ASP A 8 15.01 -8.28 -13.66
CA ASP A 8 16.20 -9.10 -13.39
C ASP A 8 16.19 -9.67 -11.96
N GLN A 9 15.81 -8.84 -10.97
CA GLN A 9 15.66 -9.27 -9.57
C GLN A 9 14.56 -10.33 -9.39
N LEU A 10 13.40 -10.14 -9.99
CA LEU A 10 12.31 -11.11 -9.93
C LEU A 10 12.65 -12.42 -10.65
N ALA A 11 13.46 -12.36 -11.70
CA ALA A 11 13.93 -13.52 -12.43
C ALA A 11 14.99 -14.36 -11.69
N GLU A 12 15.51 -13.86 -10.55
CA GLU A 12 16.37 -14.67 -9.65
C GLU A 12 15.57 -15.75 -8.89
N LEU A 13 14.25 -15.62 -8.85
CA LEU A 13 13.40 -16.66 -8.31
C LEU A 13 13.46 -17.92 -9.18
N PRO A 14 13.39 -19.13 -8.59
CA PRO A 14 13.41 -20.37 -9.35
C PRO A 14 12.32 -20.40 -10.43
N GLU A 15 12.67 -20.78 -11.64
CA GLU A 15 11.71 -21.02 -12.72
C GLU A 15 10.79 -22.20 -12.41
N GLY A 16 9.59 -22.20 -13.01
CA GLY A 16 8.62 -23.27 -12.86
C GLY A 16 7.83 -23.23 -11.55
N ILE A 17 7.83 -22.09 -10.86
CA ILE A 17 6.95 -21.88 -9.70
C ILE A 17 5.51 -21.87 -10.19
N THR A 18 4.79 -22.96 -9.91
CA THR A 18 3.36 -23.10 -10.23
C THR A 18 2.44 -22.53 -9.14
N LYS A 19 2.98 -22.32 -7.94
CA LYS A 19 2.25 -21.68 -6.83
C LYS A 19 2.11 -20.19 -7.07
N GLU A 20 1.06 -19.62 -6.53
CA GLU A 20 0.86 -18.18 -6.53
C GLU A 20 1.95 -17.48 -5.71
N VAL A 21 2.53 -16.44 -6.28
CA VAL A 21 3.58 -15.64 -5.65
C VAL A 21 3.10 -14.20 -5.52
N TYR A 22 3.29 -13.63 -4.35
CA TYR A 22 3.03 -12.23 -4.08
C TYR A 22 4.35 -11.51 -3.84
N ILE A 23 4.49 -10.32 -4.38
CA ILE A 23 5.69 -9.50 -4.28
C ILE A 23 5.49 -8.54 -3.12
N GLU A 24 6.30 -8.69 -2.08
CA GLU A 24 6.30 -7.76 -0.96
C GLU A 24 7.08 -6.48 -1.30
N VAL A 25 6.50 -5.34 -0.96
CA VAL A 25 7.08 -4.02 -1.13
C VAL A 25 7.05 -3.29 0.20
N VAL A 26 8.22 -3.04 0.76
CA VAL A 26 8.37 -2.14 1.92
C VAL A 26 8.39 -0.70 1.42
N MET A 27 7.57 0.15 1.99
CA MET A 27 7.52 1.56 1.62
C MET A 27 8.46 2.38 2.51
N ASP A 28 9.41 3.06 1.87
CA ASP A 28 10.25 4.05 2.51
C ASP A 28 9.74 5.48 2.23
N ARG A 29 9.95 6.39 3.17
CA ARG A 29 9.55 7.80 3.01
C ARG A 29 10.35 8.48 1.90
N PRO A 30 9.72 8.83 0.77
CA PRO A 30 10.44 9.45 -0.35
C PRO A 30 10.77 10.93 -0.13
N GLY A 31 10.29 11.50 0.97
CA GLY A 31 10.36 12.93 1.29
C GLY A 31 9.02 13.44 1.83
N ASP A 32 8.73 14.73 1.63
CA ASP A 32 7.43 15.31 2.00
C ASP A 32 6.30 14.73 1.13
N VAL A 33 5.13 14.50 1.73
CA VAL A 33 3.92 14.03 1.01
C VAL A 33 3.57 14.97 -0.15
N ARG A 34 3.86 16.25 -0.03
CA ARG A 34 3.63 17.28 -1.05
C ARG A 34 4.69 17.35 -2.15
N ASP A 35 5.81 16.64 -2.01
CA ASP A 35 6.85 16.56 -3.05
C ASP A 35 6.37 15.70 -4.23
N ASP A 36 5.76 16.35 -5.23
CA ASP A 36 5.23 15.67 -6.40
C ASP A 36 6.32 14.94 -7.21
N GLY A 37 7.56 15.43 -7.20
CA GLY A 37 8.69 14.79 -7.91
C GLY A 37 9.08 13.45 -7.25
N ALA A 38 9.22 13.46 -5.93
CA ALA A 38 9.54 12.25 -5.17
C ALA A 38 8.43 11.19 -5.33
N TRP A 39 7.16 11.58 -5.18
CA TRP A 39 6.04 10.65 -5.31
C TRP A 39 5.78 10.18 -6.74
N THR A 40 6.10 10.97 -7.75
CA THR A 40 6.13 10.50 -9.15
C THR A 40 7.12 9.34 -9.30
N THR A 41 8.26 9.41 -8.63
CA THR A 41 9.25 8.33 -8.63
C THR A 41 8.69 7.07 -7.95
N VAL A 42 8.00 7.19 -6.82
CA VAL A 42 7.35 6.06 -6.13
C VAL A 42 6.31 5.41 -7.05
N THR A 43 5.40 6.21 -7.61
CA THR A 43 4.37 5.72 -8.54
C THR A 43 4.99 4.99 -9.73
N SER A 44 6.05 5.57 -10.32
CA SER A 44 6.77 4.94 -11.42
C SER A 44 7.42 3.60 -11.01
N ASN A 45 7.94 3.49 -9.79
CA ASN A 45 8.51 2.25 -9.29
C ASN A 45 7.47 1.15 -9.17
N PHE A 46 6.28 1.45 -8.65
CA PHE A 46 5.17 0.49 -8.57
C PHE A 46 4.68 0.08 -9.97
N THR A 47 4.54 1.03 -10.89
CA THR A 47 4.17 0.75 -12.28
C THR A 47 5.20 -0.15 -12.96
N ASN A 48 6.50 0.15 -12.80
CA ASN A 48 7.59 -0.66 -13.35
C ASN A 48 7.59 -2.08 -12.76
N LEU A 49 7.29 -2.23 -11.47
CA LEU A 49 7.18 -3.54 -10.81
C LEU A 49 6.03 -4.36 -11.40
N ALA A 50 4.87 -3.75 -11.55
CA ALA A 50 3.71 -4.39 -12.16
C ALA A 50 3.99 -4.84 -13.61
N GLN A 51 4.63 -3.98 -14.40
CA GLN A 51 5.06 -4.33 -15.76
C GLN A 51 6.05 -5.49 -15.79
N ALA A 52 7.06 -5.47 -14.90
CA ALA A 52 8.05 -6.54 -14.82
C ALA A 52 7.43 -7.89 -14.46
N ALA A 53 6.53 -7.91 -13.47
CA ALA A 53 5.80 -9.11 -13.07
C ALA A 53 4.93 -9.65 -14.22
N THR A 54 4.19 -8.78 -14.91
CA THR A 54 3.35 -9.15 -16.05
C THR A 54 4.19 -9.73 -17.21
N GLU A 55 5.32 -9.13 -17.52
CA GLU A 55 6.23 -9.64 -18.55
C GLU A 55 6.80 -11.02 -18.18
N LEU A 56 7.17 -11.24 -16.94
CA LEU A 56 7.66 -12.56 -16.49
C LEU A 56 6.54 -13.61 -16.49
N ASN A 57 5.34 -13.26 -16.04
CA ASN A 57 4.18 -14.16 -16.13
C ASN A 57 3.90 -14.59 -17.58
N SER A 58 4.10 -13.70 -18.56
CA SER A 58 3.88 -14.00 -19.96
C SER A 58 4.83 -15.07 -20.54
N THR A 59 5.96 -15.33 -19.86
CA THR A 59 6.86 -16.41 -20.24
C THR A 59 6.34 -17.79 -19.86
N GLY A 60 5.34 -17.87 -18.98
CA GLY A 60 4.80 -19.12 -18.44
C GLY A 60 5.68 -19.77 -17.34
N ASN A 61 6.81 -19.18 -17.00
CA ASN A 61 7.74 -19.72 -16.00
C ASN A 61 7.46 -19.18 -14.57
N TYR A 62 6.65 -18.15 -14.46
CA TYR A 62 6.33 -17.46 -13.20
C TYR A 62 4.82 -17.32 -13.03
N ASN A 63 4.36 -17.23 -11.79
CA ASN A 63 2.93 -17.09 -11.45
C ASN A 63 2.76 -16.01 -10.36
N PHE A 64 3.21 -14.78 -10.67
CA PHE A 64 2.94 -13.64 -9.82
C PHE A 64 1.45 -13.31 -9.84
N LYS A 65 0.85 -13.13 -8.67
CA LYS A 65 -0.59 -12.84 -8.51
C LYS A 65 -0.85 -11.45 -7.96
N GLY A 66 0.08 -10.91 -7.22
CA GLY A 66 -0.16 -9.63 -6.59
C GLY A 66 1.04 -9.00 -5.95
N ILE A 67 0.77 -7.85 -5.36
CA ILE A 67 1.72 -7.05 -4.59
C ILE A 67 1.17 -6.91 -3.17
N VAL A 68 2.02 -7.15 -2.20
CA VAL A 68 1.77 -6.90 -0.78
C VAL A 68 2.52 -5.63 -0.39
N ILE A 69 1.82 -4.61 0.04
CA ILE A 69 2.44 -3.40 0.59
C ILE A 69 2.60 -3.62 2.09
N ASP A 70 3.85 -3.71 2.52
CA ASP A 70 4.20 -3.58 3.92
C ASP A 70 4.27 -2.09 4.26
N ASN A 71 3.28 -1.64 4.99
CA ASN A 71 3.14 -0.26 5.45
C ASN A 71 3.41 -0.13 6.95
N GLU A 72 4.14 -1.08 7.53
CA GLU A 72 4.66 -0.93 8.88
C GLU A 72 5.69 0.20 8.92
N ASP A 73 5.45 1.14 9.80
CA ASP A 73 6.19 2.39 9.85
C ASP A 73 7.27 2.35 10.94
N TYR A 74 8.21 1.39 10.80
CA TYR A 74 9.27 1.20 11.79
C TYR A 74 10.33 2.30 11.80
N ASN A 75 10.60 2.92 10.66
CA ASN A 75 11.70 3.89 10.55
C ASN A 75 11.39 5.08 9.62
N SER A 76 10.41 4.96 8.76
CA SER A 76 10.16 5.97 7.72
C SER A 76 9.07 6.97 8.11
N GLU A 77 8.20 6.58 9.03
CA GLU A 77 7.14 7.42 9.59
C GLU A 77 6.34 8.18 8.52
N ILE A 78 6.14 7.49 7.38
CA ILE A 78 5.55 8.05 6.17
C ILE A 78 4.07 8.41 6.34
N PHE A 79 3.39 7.74 7.28
CA PHE A 79 1.94 7.83 7.44
C PHE A 79 1.51 8.65 8.65
N ASP A 80 2.37 9.53 9.17
CA ASP A 80 2.05 10.38 10.30
C ASP A 80 2.36 11.85 10.00
N CYS A 81 1.36 12.73 10.18
CA CYS A 81 1.50 14.17 9.97
C CYS A 81 2.52 14.81 10.93
N GLU A 82 2.72 14.27 12.13
CA GLU A 82 3.69 14.79 13.09
C GLU A 82 5.10 14.74 12.52
N ASN A 83 5.41 13.70 11.78
CA ASN A 83 6.74 13.50 11.20
C ASN A 83 7.07 14.45 10.06
N TYR A 84 6.06 15.16 9.55
CA TYR A 84 6.22 16.23 8.58
C TYR A 84 6.20 17.62 9.23
N ASN A 85 6.11 17.71 10.57
CA ASN A 85 5.83 18.96 11.30
C ASN A 85 4.56 19.67 10.79
N ALA A 86 3.56 18.90 10.37
CA ALA A 86 2.40 19.36 9.65
C ALA A 86 1.09 19.22 10.45
N VAL A 87 1.16 19.15 11.76
CA VAL A 87 0.00 18.94 12.65
C VAL A 87 -1.15 19.93 12.37
N SER A 88 -0.84 21.20 12.15
CA SER A 88 -1.83 22.23 11.83
C SER A 88 -2.39 22.14 10.39
N GLU A 89 -1.76 21.35 9.52
CA GLU A 89 -2.11 21.19 8.11
C GLU A 89 -2.47 19.74 7.76
N CYS A 90 -2.69 18.89 8.76
CA CYS A 90 -2.85 17.44 8.58
C CYS A 90 -3.95 17.07 7.58
N ASP A 91 -5.04 17.81 7.53
CA ASP A 91 -6.11 17.57 6.55
C ASP A 91 -5.60 17.75 5.10
N SER A 92 -4.75 18.74 4.85
CA SER A 92 -4.10 18.92 3.55
C SER A 92 -3.15 17.77 3.22
N TYR A 93 -2.47 17.20 4.21
CA TYR A 93 -1.63 16.02 4.04
C TYR A 93 -2.46 14.76 3.77
N LYS A 94 -3.62 14.61 4.41
CA LYS A 94 -4.57 13.53 4.14
C LYS A 94 -5.06 13.57 2.69
N ASP A 95 -5.42 14.75 2.19
CA ASP A 95 -5.86 14.93 0.81
C ASP A 95 -4.74 14.54 -0.18
N LYS A 96 -3.51 14.96 0.10
CA LYS A 96 -2.37 14.58 -0.73
C LYS A 96 -2.07 13.09 -0.64
N MET A 97 -2.10 12.48 0.54
CA MET A 97 -1.86 11.06 0.73
C MET A 97 -2.94 10.21 0.03
N TYR A 98 -4.20 10.64 0.07
CA TYR A 98 -5.27 10.04 -0.73
C TYR A 98 -4.91 10.05 -2.23
N GLN A 99 -4.44 11.18 -2.75
CA GLN A 99 -4.04 11.26 -4.15
C GLN A 99 -2.85 10.35 -4.46
N ARG A 100 -1.85 10.23 -3.55
CA ARG A 100 -0.71 9.32 -3.70
C ARG A 100 -1.15 7.85 -3.81
N GLY A 101 -2.05 7.40 -2.92
CA GLY A 101 -2.62 6.06 -3.00
C GLY A 101 -3.35 5.81 -4.31
N LYS A 102 -4.14 6.80 -4.74
CA LYS A 102 -4.89 6.73 -6.00
C LYS A 102 -3.98 6.63 -7.22
N ASP A 103 -2.94 7.45 -7.28
CA ASP A 103 -1.99 7.48 -8.41
C ASP A 103 -1.16 6.20 -8.51
N ILE A 104 -0.69 5.68 -7.38
CA ILE A 104 0.03 4.40 -7.32
C ILE A 104 -0.88 3.28 -7.85
N MET A 105 -2.08 3.16 -7.30
CA MET A 105 -2.98 2.08 -7.69
C MET A 105 -3.40 2.15 -9.15
N ARG A 106 -3.64 3.33 -9.70
CA ARG A 106 -3.89 3.52 -11.14
C ARG A 106 -2.73 3.03 -11.98
N GLY A 107 -1.50 3.46 -11.67
CA GLY A 107 -0.32 3.03 -12.41
C GLY A 107 -0.10 1.52 -12.38
N VAL A 108 -0.42 0.89 -11.24
CA VAL A 108 -0.37 -0.57 -11.12
C VAL A 108 -1.46 -1.24 -11.97
N LEU A 109 -2.71 -0.79 -11.88
CA LEU A 109 -3.84 -1.36 -12.63
C LEU A 109 -3.70 -1.19 -14.15
N GLU A 110 -3.14 -0.08 -14.61
CA GLU A 110 -2.84 0.13 -16.03
C GLU A 110 -1.80 -0.88 -16.54
N ALA A 111 -0.83 -1.25 -15.71
CA ALA A 111 0.24 -2.18 -16.07
C ALA A 111 -0.13 -3.65 -15.83
N TRP A 112 -1.00 -3.91 -14.85
CA TRP A 112 -1.40 -5.26 -14.42
C TRP A 112 -2.88 -5.26 -13.99
N PRO A 113 -3.83 -5.34 -14.94
CA PRO A 113 -5.26 -5.17 -14.65
C PRO A 113 -5.88 -6.17 -13.68
N ASP A 114 -5.35 -7.38 -13.61
CA ASP A 114 -5.82 -8.47 -12.74
C ASP A 114 -4.95 -8.67 -11.49
N VAL A 115 -4.14 -7.68 -11.13
CA VAL A 115 -3.33 -7.70 -9.92
C VAL A 115 -4.18 -7.81 -8.66
N ILE A 116 -3.74 -8.62 -7.72
CA ILE A 116 -4.27 -8.62 -6.35
C ILE A 116 -3.37 -7.72 -5.51
N MET A 117 -3.92 -6.61 -5.02
CA MET A 117 -3.20 -5.72 -4.11
C MET A 117 -3.62 -6.00 -2.67
N MET A 118 -2.64 -6.15 -1.79
CA MET A 118 -2.84 -6.34 -0.37
C MET A 118 -2.04 -5.30 0.40
N GLN A 119 -2.66 -4.71 1.40
CA GLN A 119 -1.99 -3.83 2.36
C GLN A 119 -1.95 -4.53 3.71
N MET A 120 -0.75 -4.73 4.27
CA MET A 120 -0.58 -5.52 5.50
C MET A 120 -1.27 -4.86 6.70
N HIS A 121 -1.05 -3.59 6.92
CA HIS A 121 -1.70 -2.84 7.98
C HIS A 121 -2.70 -1.88 7.34
N GLY A 122 -3.92 -2.37 7.14
CA GLY A 122 -5.00 -1.61 6.53
C GLY A 122 -5.55 -0.50 7.42
N PRO A 123 -6.64 0.16 7.00
CA PRO A 123 -7.20 1.35 7.67
C PRO A 123 -7.62 1.11 9.12
N TYR A 124 -7.83 -0.12 9.52
CA TYR A 124 -8.20 -0.49 10.91
C TYR A 124 -7.06 -0.36 11.92
N THR A 125 -5.84 -0.06 11.47
CA THR A 125 -4.69 0.16 12.33
C THR A 125 -4.42 1.63 12.61
N SER A 126 -5.18 2.49 11.98
CA SER A 126 -5.15 3.90 12.27
C SER A 126 -5.58 4.09 13.74
N ASP A 127 -4.72 4.71 14.54
CA ASP A 127 -5.05 5.06 15.93
C ASP A 127 -6.32 5.91 16.02
N CYS A 128 -6.77 6.46 14.90
CA CYS A 128 -7.98 7.25 14.74
C CYS A 128 -9.27 6.42 14.74
N ASP A 129 -9.20 5.17 14.31
CA ASP A 129 -10.35 4.30 14.13
C ASP A 129 -10.50 3.25 15.24
N ARG A 130 -9.63 3.29 16.26
CA ARG A 130 -9.73 2.39 17.40
C ARG A 130 -11.02 2.69 18.20
N PRO A 131 -11.85 1.67 18.50
CA PRO A 131 -13.06 1.86 19.30
C PRO A 131 -12.80 2.34 20.73
N ASP A 132 -11.59 2.10 21.24
CA ASP A 132 -11.09 2.55 22.54
C ASP A 132 -10.45 3.94 22.48
N TYR A 133 -10.34 4.52 21.29
CA TYR A 133 -10.05 5.93 21.14
C TYR A 133 -11.26 6.69 21.71
N ILE A 134 -11.10 7.15 22.94
CA ILE A 134 -12.20 7.76 23.71
C ILE A 134 -12.67 9.00 22.96
N ALA A 135 -13.82 8.88 22.32
CA ALA A 135 -14.51 10.01 21.72
C ALA A 135 -14.65 11.10 22.79
N GLY A 136 -13.87 12.16 22.67
CA GLY A 136 -13.89 13.29 23.60
C GLY A 136 -12.55 13.75 24.16
N VAL A 137 -11.48 13.00 24.00
CA VAL A 137 -10.12 13.48 24.36
C VAL A 137 -9.44 14.10 23.15
N GLY A 138 -10.08 14.88 22.37
CA GLY A 138 -9.60 15.78 21.31
C GLY A 138 -8.14 15.66 20.83
N VAL A 139 -7.58 14.43 20.79
CA VAL A 139 -6.26 14.19 20.22
C VAL A 139 -6.45 14.15 18.71
N PRO A 140 -5.86 15.09 17.98
CA PRO A 140 -5.98 15.10 16.53
C PRO A 140 -5.45 13.79 15.96
N CYS A 141 -6.19 13.23 15.00
CA CYS A 141 -5.70 12.09 14.26
C CYS A 141 -4.67 12.53 13.22
N PHE A 142 -3.45 12.12 13.38
CA PHE A 142 -2.34 12.44 12.48
C PHE A 142 -2.06 11.34 11.46
N ASP A 143 -2.77 10.22 11.53
CA ASP A 143 -2.58 9.06 10.67
C ASP A 143 -3.04 9.33 9.23
N LEU A 144 -2.17 9.03 8.29
CA LEU A 144 -2.37 9.18 6.85
C LEU A 144 -2.67 7.83 6.14
N LYS A 145 -2.56 6.68 6.84
CA LYS A 145 -2.77 5.33 6.25
C LYS A 145 -4.17 5.18 5.67
N GLY A 146 -5.18 5.61 6.45
CA GLY A 146 -6.56 5.56 6.00
C GLY A 146 -6.80 6.35 4.70
N SER A 147 -6.19 7.53 4.58
CA SER A 147 -6.29 8.35 3.37
C SER A 147 -5.61 7.68 2.18
N PHE A 148 -4.41 7.13 2.39
CA PHE A 148 -3.69 6.39 1.35
C PHE A 148 -4.51 5.20 0.83
N PHE A 149 -5.02 4.38 1.74
CA PHE A 149 -5.86 3.23 1.42
C PHE A 149 -7.14 3.65 0.68
N ALA A 150 -7.83 4.70 1.16
CA ALA A 150 -9.03 5.23 0.51
C ALA A 150 -8.77 5.68 -0.94
N GLY A 151 -7.60 6.28 -1.19
CA GLY A 151 -7.17 6.63 -2.55
C GLY A 151 -7.01 5.39 -3.43
N MET A 152 -6.39 4.33 -2.94
CA MET A 152 -6.25 3.06 -3.66
C MET A 152 -7.61 2.43 -3.96
N VAL A 153 -8.52 2.38 -2.97
CA VAL A 153 -9.90 1.88 -3.15
C VAL A 153 -10.64 2.67 -4.23
N GLN A 154 -10.47 3.99 -4.24
CA GLN A 154 -11.07 4.83 -5.28
C GLN A 154 -10.58 4.46 -6.68
N ALA A 155 -9.27 4.25 -6.86
CA ALA A 155 -8.73 3.83 -8.15
C ALA A 155 -9.29 2.46 -8.61
N VAL A 156 -9.41 1.51 -7.68
CA VAL A 156 -10.06 0.21 -7.95
C VAL A 156 -11.51 0.41 -8.39
N SER A 157 -12.28 1.25 -7.70
CA SER A 157 -13.68 1.50 -8.03
C SER A 157 -13.90 2.15 -9.40
N GLU A 158 -12.91 2.88 -9.88
CA GLU A 158 -12.90 3.53 -11.20
C GLU A 158 -12.44 2.59 -12.33
N THR A 159 -11.91 1.41 -12.00
CA THR A 159 -11.33 0.47 -12.97
C THR A 159 -12.21 -0.77 -13.10
N PRO A 160 -13.00 -0.89 -14.21
CA PRO A 160 -13.87 -2.05 -14.40
C PRO A 160 -13.09 -3.37 -14.42
N GLY A 161 -13.54 -4.34 -13.65
CA GLY A 161 -12.94 -5.67 -13.58
C GLY A 161 -11.71 -5.78 -12.65
N ALA A 162 -11.27 -4.69 -12.05
CA ALA A 162 -10.20 -4.76 -11.06
C ALA A 162 -10.61 -5.56 -9.81
N HIS A 163 -9.66 -6.30 -9.25
CA HIS A 163 -9.87 -6.98 -7.98
C HIS A 163 -9.96 -5.98 -6.82
N PRO A 164 -10.78 -6.28 -5.81
CA PRO A 164 -10.84 -5.44 -4.62
C PRO A 164 -9.48 -5.43 -3.91
N LEU A 165 -9.17 -4.31 -3.30
CA LEU A 165 -8.01 -4.16 -2.44
C LEU A 165 -8.21 -5.01 -1.19
N LEU A 166 -7.22 -5.84 -0.85
CA LEU A 166 -7.28 -6.71 0.31
C LEU A 166 -6.60 -6.06 1.52
N ASN A 167 -7.24 -6.18 2.67
CA ASN A 167 -6.62 -5.87 3.95
C ASN A 167 -5.90 -7.13 4.46
N GLY A 168 -4.58 -7.04 4.61
CA GLY A 168 -3.75 -8.15 5.11
C GLY A 168 -3.92 -8.42 6.61
N GLY A 169 -4.67 -7.56 7.30
CA GLY A 169 -4.89 -7.67 8.74
C GLY A 169 -3.70 -7.20 9.58
N GLN A 170 -3.81 -7.43 10.87
CA GLN A 170 -2.75 -7.17 11.85
C GLN A 170 -2.34 -8.49 12.48
N ASP A 171 -1.10 -8.88 12.33
CA ASP A 171 -0.57 -10.11 12.93
C ASP A 171 -0.38 -10.01 14.45
N TYR A 172 -0.28 -8.79 14.99
CA TYR A 172 -0.06 -8.53 16.44
C TYR A 172 -1.33 -8.55 17.30
N ILE A 173 -2.53 -8.58 16.73
CA ILE A 173 -3.78 -8.46 17.49
C ILE A 173 -4.31 -9.80 17.98
N LEU A 174 -3.85 -10.90 17.40
CA LEU A 174 -4.41 -12.22 17.64
C LEU A 174 -3.69 -12.98 18.76
N TYR A 175 -3.57 -12.39 19.94
CA TYR A 175 -3.04 -13.12 21.12
C TYR A 175 -4.04 -14.07 21.74
N SER A 176 -5.34 -13.90 21.47
CA SER A 176 -6.39 -14.77 21.96
C SER A 176 -7.64 -14.78 21.07
N PRO A 177 -8.48 -15.84 21.12
CA PRO A 177 -9.77 -15.83 20.41
C PRO A 177 -10.70 -14.67 20.80
N ASN A 178 -10.54 -14.11 22.00
CA ASN A 178 -11.33 -12.97 22.46
C ASN A 178 -10.87 -11.66 21.79
N ASP A 179 -9.62 -11.56 21.39
CA ASP A 179 -9.11 -10.38 20.70
C ASP A 179 -9.63 -10.33 19.26
N PHE A 180 -9.77 -11.50 18.62
CA PHE A 180 -10.41 -11.61 17.31
C PHE A 180 -11.84 -11.08 17.32
N GLN A 181 -12.64 -11.42 18.34
CA GLN A 181 -14.04 -10.98 18.45
C GLN A 181 -14.22 -9.47 18.68
N LYS A 182 -13.19 -8.77 19.13
CA LYS A 182 -13.24 -7.31 19.33
C LYS A 182 -12.94 -6.52 18.06
N HIS A 183 -12.29 -7.13 17.10
CA HIS A 183 -11.79 -6.45 15.89
C HIS A 183 -12.47 -6.91 14.59
N TYR A 184 -13.30 -7.94 14.66
CA TYR A 184 -14.09 -8.52 13.59
C TYR A 184 -15.52 -8.84 14.11
#